data_541210c33e34bf01a88eb3d0c0e952c0
#
_entry.id   541210c33e34bf01a88eb3d0c0e952c0
#
_cell.length_a   1.000
_cell.length_b   1.000
_cell.length_c   1.000
_cell.angle_alpha   90.00
_cell.angle_beta   90.00
_cell.angle_gamma   90.00
#
_symmetry.space_group_name_H-M   'P 1'
#
loop_
_entity.id
_entity.type
_entity.pdbx_description
1 polymer ?
#
loop_
_entity_poly.entity_id
_entity_poly.type
_entity_poly.pdbx_seq_one_letter_code
_entity_poly.pdbx_strand_id
1 'polypeptide(L)'
;NSGEKIALLGKSGSGKTTLISVLNGTIKPTQGEVKLFNKSFEELDRKQKSKITTIWQDLRLIEDLSAEQNVNCGLLAENNFYFAFKNLLNISSFKKAHKYMKLCRLHNSIYDKKIRKLSGGQKQRVAIARSLIQESNILLADEPFNNLDPKLITTIKNLLLENVDKNNTKKSPKTAL
;
A
#
# COMPACT_ATOMS: atom_id res chain seq x y z
N ASN A 1 -7.54 -8.85 -14.93
CA ASN A 1 -7.66 -7.81 -15.98
C ASN A 1 -7.40 -6.41 -15.38
N SER A 2 -7.01 -5.43 -16.20
CA SER A 2 -6.83 -4.04 -15.72
C SER A 2 -8.17 -3.46 -15.24
N GLY A 3 -8.18 -2.82 -14.06
CA GLY A 3 -9.40 -2.26 -13.45
C GLY A 3 -10.30 -3.28 -12.76
N GLU A 4 -9.94 -4.56 -12.75
CA GLU A 4 -10.73 -5.60 -12.07
C GLU A 4 -10.62 -5.45 -10.54
N LYS A 5 -11.75 -5.61 -9.86
CA LYS A 5 -11.89 -5.51 -8.41
C LYS A 5 -12.41 -6.84 -7.89
N ILE A 6 -11.58 -7.55 -7.14
CA ILE A 6 -11.88 -8.90 -6.64
C ILE A 6 -12.03 -8.86 -5.13
N ALA A 7 -13.14 -9.35 -4.61
CA ALA A 7 -13.34 -9.57 -3.19
C ALA A 7 -13.13 -11.05 -2.84
N LEU A 8 -12.19 -11.32 -1.93
CA LEU A 8 -11.91 -12.66 -1.44
C LEU A 8 -12.67 -12.90 -0.14
N LEU A 9 -13.69 -13.74 -0.19
CA LEU A 9 -14.53 -14.08 0.95
C LEU A 9 -14.22 -15.48 1.48
N GLY A 10 -14.29 -15.65 2.80
CA GLY A 10 -14.07 -16.94 3.45
C GLY A 10 -13.92 -16.80 4.95
N LYS A 11 -14.13 -17.91 5.68
CA LYS A 11 -13.99 -17.98 7.14
C LYS A 11 -12.54 -17.63 7.57
N SER A 12 -12.35 -17.26 8.84
CA SER A 12 -11.00 -17.14 9.42
C SER A 12 -10.25 -18.47 9.24
N GLY A 13 -8.97 -18.41 8.89
CA GLY A 13 -8.14 -19.59 8.63
C GLY A 13 -8.35 -20.24 7.24
N SER A 14 -9.19 -19.71 6.35
CA SER A 14 -9.40 -20.29 5.00
C SER A 14 -8.25 -20.01 4.00
N GLY A 15 -7.14 -19.43 4.44
CA GLY A 15 -5.97 -19.19 3.60
C GLY A 15 -5.94 -17.87 2.84
N LYS A 16 -6.85 -16.91 3.13
CA LYS A 16 -6.88 -15.58 2.45
C LYS A 16 -5.54 -14.84 2.54
N THR A 17 -4.99 -14.71 3.74
CA THR A 17 -3.69 -14.07 3.99
C THR A 17 -2.55 -14.82 3.29
N THR A 18 -2.61 -16.16 3.26
CA THR A 18 -1.63 -16.98 2.54
C THR A 18 -1.70 -16.73 1.04
N LEU A 19 -2.90 -16.68 0.47
CA LEU A 19 -3.07 -16.35 -0.95
C LEU A 19 -2.50 -14.95 -1.28
N ILE A 20 -2.81 -13.94 -0.46
CA ILE A 20 -2.23 -12.59 -0.61
C ILE A 20 -0.70 -12.63 -0.54
N SER A 21 -0.15 -13.44 0.38
CA SER A 21 1.31 -13.61 0.53
C SER A 21 1.96 -14.31 -0.67
N VAL A 22 1.24 -15.21 -1.33
CA VAL A 22 1.67 -15.82 -2.59
C VAL A 22 1.61 -14.82 -3.74
N LEU A 23 0.51 -14.06 -3.84
CA LEU A 23 0.32 -13.08 -4.91
C LEU A 23 1.33 -11.92 -4.86
N ASN A 24 1.81 -11.52 -3.68
CA ASN A 24 2.83 -10.48 -3.55
C ASN A 24 4.27 -11.01 -3.52
N GLY A 25 4.44 -12.31 -3.70
CA GLY A 25 5.75 -12.95 -3.75
C GLY A 25 6.46 -13.12 -2.40
N THR A 26 5.78 -12.91 -1.27
CA THR A 26 6.34 -13.17 0.07
C THR A 26 6.49 -14.67 0.32
N ILE A 27 5.57 -15.48 -0.20
CA ILE A 27 5.60 -16.95 -0.12
C ILE A 27 5.59 -17.51 -1.53
N LYS A 28 6.45 -18.50 -1.80
CA LYS A 28 6.40 -19.26 -3.05
C LYS A 28 5.27 -20.29 -3.03
N PRO A 29 4.49 -20.44 -4.11
CA PRO A 29 3.48 -21.48 -4.19
C PRO A 29 4.14 -22.87 -4.20
N THR A 30 3.52 -23.83 -3.52
CA THR A 30 3.99 -25.24 -3.52
C THR A 30 3.77 -25.90 -4.87
N GLN A 31 2.69 -25.53 -5.56
CA GLN A 31 2.36 -26.00 -6.91
C GLN A 31 1.78 -24.83 -7.71
N GLY A 32 1.94 -24.89 -9.03
CA GLY A 32 1.52 -23.82 -9.92
C GLY A 32 2.48 -22.63 -9.94
N GLU A 33 2.07 -21.55 -10.58
CA GLU A 33 2.85 -20.32 -10.70
C GLU A 33 1.96 -19.07 -10.59
N VAL A 34 2.56 -17.96 -10.13
CA VAL A 34 1.93 -16.64 -10.14
C VAL A 34 2.62 -15.81 -11.21
N LYS A 35 1.83 -15.31 -12.17
CA LYS A 35 2.30 -14.36 -13.18
C LYS A 35 1.72 -12.99 -12.96
N LEU A 36 2.58 -11.98 -12.83
CA LEU A 36 2.24 -10.57 -12.76
C LEU A 36 2.96 -9.84 -13.89
N PHE A 37 2.25 -9.00 -14.63
CA PHE A 37 2.81 -8.35 -15.83
C PHE A 37 3.39 -9.35 -16.85
N ASN A 38 2.78 -10.55 -17.00
CA ASN A 38 3.20 -11.67 -17.84
C ASN A 38 4.57 -12.28 -17.48
N LYS A 39 5.04 -12.06 -16.24
CA LYS A 39 6.31 -12.59 -15.71
C LYS A 39 6.07 -13.30 -14.38
N SER A 40 6.90 -14.28 -14.04
CA SER A 40 6.96 -14.80 -12.67
C SER A 40 7.43 -13.71 -11.70
N PHE A 41 7.13 -13.85 -10.40
CA PHE A 41 7.52 -12.83 -9.42
C PHE A 41 9.04 -12.65 -9.33
N GLU A 42 9.80 -13.70 -9.53
CA GLU A 42 11.26 -13.70 -9.53
C GLU A 42 11.84 -12.89 -10.71
N GLU A 43 11.21 -12.94 -11.87
CA GLU A 43 11.61 -12.22 -13.08
C GLU A 43 11.25 -10.73 -13.06
N LEU A 44 10.43 -10.29 -12.10
CA LEU A 44 10.09 -8.89 -11.97
C LEU A 44 11.29 -8.08 -11.49
N ASP A 45 11.59 -7.01 -12.19
CA ASP A 45 12.58 -6.03 -11.74
C ASP A 45 12.04 -5.20 -10.54
N ARG A 46 12.94 -4.42 -9.91
CA ARG A 46 12.59 -3.56 -8.76
C ARG A 46 11.45 -2.59 -9.09
N LYS A 47 11.43 -2.03 -10.30
CA LYS A 47 10.41 -1.07 -10.74
C LYS A 47 9.05 -1.75 -10.96
N GLN A 48 9.04 -2.98 -11.46
CA GLN A 48 7.81 -3.78 -11.59
C GLN A 48 7.28 -4.18 -10.21
N LYS A 49 8.16 -4.63 -9.29
CA LYS A 49 7.79 -4.95 -7.91
C LYS A 49 7.23 -3.74 -7.16
N SER A 50 7.74 -2.53 -7.40
CA SER A 50 7.19 -1.31 -6.80
C SER A 50 5.77 -0.96 -7.29
N LYS A 51 5.27 -1.61 -8.33
CA LYS A 51 3.88 -1.44 -8.80
C LYS A 51 2.88 -2.39 -8.13
N ILE A 52 3.35 -3.17 -7.17
CA ILE A 52 2.52 -4.04 -6.33
C ILE A 52 2.59 -3.51 -4.91
N THR A 53 1.45 -3.21 -4.30
CA THR A 53 1.40 -2.82 -2.89
C THR A 53 0.46 -3.73 -2.12
N THR A 54 0.77 -3.92 -0.83
CA THR A 54 -0.04 -4.75 0.06
C THR A 54 -0.37 -3.97 1.34
N ILE A 55 -1.65 -3.94 1.69
CA ILE A 55 -2.11 -3.54 3.02
C ILE A 55 -2.26 -4.83 3.82
N TRP A 56 -1.43 -4.98 4.85
CA TRP A 56 -1.40 -6.14 5.71
C TRP A 56 -2.34 -5.97 6.91
N GLN A 57 -2.90 -7.06 7.41
CA GLN A 57 -3.70 -7.07 8.63
C GLN A 57 -2.92 -6.56 9.84
N ASP A 58 -1.62 -6.92 9.97
CA ASP A 58 -0.71 -6.45 11.02
C ASP A 58 -0.09 -5.07 10.77
N LEU A 59 -0.52 -4.38 9.69
CA LEU A 59 -0.11 -3.05 9.24
C LEU A 59 1.37 -2.90 8.89
N ARG A 60 2.27 -3.67 9.45
CA ARG A 60 3.74 -3.62 9.26
C ARG A 60 4.31 -2.20 9.32
N LEU A 61 3.87 -1.41 10.27
CA LEU A 61 4.38 -0.07 10.54
C LEU A 61 5.62 -0.15 11.44
N ILE A 62 6.56 0.76 11.21
CA ILE A 62 7.76 0.89 12.04
C ILE A 62 7.41 1.76 13.24
N GLU A 63 7.32 1.16 14.43
CA GLU A 63 6.78 1.77 15.64
C GLU A 63 7.58 3.01 16.12
N ASP A 64 8.89 3.04 15.89
CA ASP A 64 9.76 4.12 16.30
C ASP A 64 9.87 5.29 15.30
N LEU A 65 9.39 5.11 14.09
CA LEU A 65 9.27 6.19 13.11
C LEU A 65 7.99 6.99 13.30
N SER A 66 8.00 8.24 12.85
CA SER A 66 6.80 9.08 12.80
C SER A 66 5.78 8.57 11.77
N ALA A 67 4.54 9.07 11.84
CA ALA A 67 3.51 8.75 10.88
C ALA A 67 3.90 9.17 9.46
N GLU A 68 4.44 10.38 9.29
CA GLU A 68 4.90 10.88 7.99
C GLU A 68 6.09 10.10 7.42
N GLN A 69 7.05 9.69 8.28
CA GLN A 69 8.16 8.83 7.89
C GLN A 69 7.65 7.45 7.42
N ASN A 70 6.70 6.85 8.14
CA ASN A 70 6.08 5.59 7.74
C ASN A 70 5.36 5.69 6.40
N VAL A 71 4.59 6.76 6.17
CA VAL A 71 3.95 6.98 4.87
C VAL A 71 4.99 7.16 3.78
N ASN A 72 6.05 7.93 4.03
CA ASN A 72 7.12 8.19 3.08
C ASN A 72 7.91 6.91 2.71
N CYS A 73 7.92 5.89 3.61
CA CYS A 73 8.48 4.56 3.30
C CYS A 73 7.81 3.88 2.09
N GLY A 74 6.57 4.24 1.73
CA GLY A 74 5.94 3.77 0.51
C GLY A 74 6.68 4.14 -0.78
N LEU A 75 7.55 5.15 -0.73
CA LEU A 75 8.37 5.59 -1.86
C LEU A 75 9.74 4.90 -1.95
N LEU A 76 10.12 4.05 -0.97
CA LEU A 76 11.45 3.44 -0.91
C LEU A 76 11.76 2.54 -2.11
N ALA A 77 10.75 1.85 -2.64
CA ALA A 77 10.91 0.96 -3.76
C ALA A 77 11.32 1.68 -5.07
N GLU A 78 10.91 2.95 -5.22
CA GLU A 78 11.20 3.79 -6.40
C GLU A 78 12.42 4.69 -6.19
N ASN A 79 12.97 4.76 -4.97
CA ASN A 79 14.07 5.66 -4.61
C ASN A 79 15.32 4.88 -4.19
N ASN A 80 16.44 5.59 -4.07
CA ASN A 80 17.73 5.04 -3.71
C ASN A 80 17.95 5.01 -2.18
N PHE A 81 19.08 4.43 -1.76
CA PHE A 81 19.47 4.35 -0.35
C PHE A 81 19.58 5.73 0.33
N TYR A 82 20.01 6.76 -0.40
CA TYR A 82 20.12 8.11 0.13
C TYR A 82 18.75 8.69 0.56
N PHE A 83 17.70 8.38 -0.19
CA PHE A 83 16.33 8.74 0.21
C PHE A 83 15.91 8.03 1.51
N ALA A 84 16.23 6.74 1.63
CA ALA A 84 15.94 5.98 2.85
C ALA A 84 16.64 6.59 4.07
N PHE A 85 17.91 6.95 3.93
CA PHE A 85 18.71 7.58 4.98
C PHE A 85 18.15 8.96 5.37
N LYS A 86 17.81 9.81 4.41
CA LYS A 86 17.14 11.09 4.68
C LYS A 86 15.81 10.93 5.39
N ASN A 87 15.01 9.94 4.99
CA ASN A 87 13.74 9.65 5.64
C ASN A 87 13.95 9.25 7.11
N LEU A 88 14.93 8.39 7.38
CA LEU A 88 15.27 7.97 8.73
C LEU A 88 15.71 9.12 9.63
N LEU A 89 16.52 10.04 9.09
CA LEU A 89 16.99 11.25 9.80
C LEU A 89 15.94 12.37 9.88
N ASN A 90 14.74 12.16 9.37
CA ASN A 90 13.66 13.16 9.34
C ASN A 90 14.00 14.45 8.56
N ILE A 91 14.85 14.35 7.55
CA ILE A 91 15.26 15.47 6.68
C ILE A 91 14.74 15.35 5.24
N SER A 92 13.83 14.39 5.01
CA SER A 92 13.13 14.24 3.73
C SER A 92 12.02 15.27 3.55
N SER A 93 11.63 15.51 2.30
CA SER A 93 10.40 16.26 2.03
C SER A 93 9.18 15.37 2.24
N PHE A 94 8.28 15.76 3.12
CA PHE A 94 7.05 15.02 3.42
C PHE A 94 5.82 15.54 2.69
N LYS A 95 5.95 16.48 1.75
CA LYS A 95 4.83 17.08 1.01
C LYS A 95 3.89 16.03 0.39
N LYS A 96 4.46 14.99 -0.26
CA LYS A 96 3.67 13.90 -0.85
C LYS A 96 3.02 13.06 0.25
N ALA A 97 3.72 12.73 1.33
CA ALA A 97 3.18 12.00 2.47
C ALA A 97 1.99 12.75 3.11
N HIS A 98 2.16 14.05 3.39
CA HIS A 98 1.10 14.89 3.97
C HIS A 98 -0.16 14.93 3.08
N LYS A 99 -0.01 14.98 1.75
CA LYS A 99 -1.13 14.89 0.81
C LYS A 99 -1.94 13.61 1.03
N TYR A 100 -1.30 12.46 1.07
CA TYR A 100 -1.99 11.18 1.23
C TYR A 100 -2.53 10.98 2.66
N MET A 101 -1.83 11.48 3.68
CA MET A 101 -2.32 11.49 5.06
C MET A 101 -3.60 12.32 5.19
N LYS A 102 -3.67 13.49 4.56
CA LYS A 102 -4.88 14.32 4.51
C LYS A 102 -6.03 13.62 3.79
N LEU A 103 -5.78 12.95 2.67
CA LEU A 103 -6.79 12.15 1.98
C LEU A 103 -7.35 11.04 2.89
N CYS A 104 -6.50 10.42 3.72
CA CYS A 104 -6.92 9.43 4.72
C CYS A 104 -7.51 10.06 5.99
N ARG A 105 -7.88 11.35 5.98
CA ARG A 105 -8.49 12.06 7.12
C ARG A 105 -7.64 12.02 8.40
N LEU A 106 -6.31 11.97 8.27
CA LEU A 106 -5.40 12.14 9.40
C LEU A 106 -5.20 13.63 9.68
N HIS A 107 -5.29 14.00 10.96
CA HIS A 107 -5.05 15.38 11.38
C HIS A 107 -3.54 15.66 11.42
N ASN A 108 -3.14 16.89 11.09
CA ASN A 108 -1.72 17.26 11.02
C ASN A 108 -0.97 17.13 12.37
N SER A 109 -1.68 17.24 13.49
CA SER A 109 -1.11 17.10 14.83
C SER A 109 -0.53 15.72 15.16
N ILE A 110 -0.67 14.74 14.26
CA ILE A 110 -0.11 13.40 14.44
C ILE A 110 1.01 13.08 13.45
N TYR A 111 1.31 13.95 12.49
CA TYR A 111 2.24 13.64 11.41
C TYR A 111 3.65 13.31 11.91
N ASP A 112 4.13 14.07 12.88
CA ASP A 112 5.41 13.91 13.55
C ASP A 112 5.41 12.90 14.71
N LYS A 113 4.22 12.39 15.10
CA LYS A 113 4.11 11.45 16.20
C LYS A 113 4.58 10.05 15.81
N LYS A 114 5.33 9.41 16.68
CA LYS A 114 5.73 8.00 16.53
C LYS A 114 4.51 7.10 16.49
N ILE A 115 4.55 6.05 15.66
CA ILE A 115 3.45 5.09 15.47
C ILE A 115 2.96 4.50 16.79
N ARG A 116 3.85 4.18 17.73
CA ARG A 116 3.47 3.61 19.04
C ARG A 116 2.54 4.51 19.87
N LYS A 117 2.47 5.81 19.55
CA LYS A 117 1.60 6.79 20.23
C LYS A 117 0.24 6.98 19.54
N LEU A 118 -0.02 6.27 18.45
CA LEU A 118 -1.24 6.40 17.66
C LEU A 118 -2.29 5.36 18.06
N SER A 119 -3.57 5.73 17.94
CA SER A 119 -4.68 4.77 18.09
C SER A 119 -4.70 3.76 16.95
N GLY A 120 -5.38 2.61 17.13
CA GLY A 120 -5.51 1.57 16.11
C GLY A 120 -6.05 2.11 14.78
N GLY A 121 -7.11 2.92 14.82
CA GLY A 121 -7.68 3.54 13.61
C GLY A 121 -6.76 4.59 12.97
N GLN A 122 -5.90 5.27 13.75
CA GLN A 122 -4.87 6.16 13.19
C GLN A 122 -3.76 5.34 12.51
N LYS A 123 -3.27 4.28 13.13
CA LYS A 123 -2.30 3.34 12.56
C LYS A 123 -2.81 2.75 11.25
N GLN A 124 -4.07 2.30 11.22
CA GLN A 124 -4.71 1.77 10.00
C GLN A 124 -4.68 2.79 8.86
N ARG A 125 -5.06 4.04 9.14
CA ARG A 125 -5.05 5.11 8.13
C ARG A 125 -3.63 5.50 7.68
N VAL A 126 -2.63 5.41 8.55
CA VAL A 126 -1.22 5.58 8.16
C VAL A 126 -0.78 4.48 7.21
N ALA A 127 -1.12 3.21 7.48
CA ALA A 127 -0.80 2.08 6.61
C ALA A 127 -1.46 2.23 5.23
N ILE A 128 -2.72 2.69 5.18
CA ILE A 128 -3.43 2.99 3.94
C ILE A 128 -2.76 4.14 3.19
N ALA A 129 -2.42 5.25 3.86
CA ALA A 129 -1.71 6.37 3.23
C ALA A 129 -0.36 5.94 2.65
N ARG A 130 0.38 5.04 3.34
CA ARG A 130 1.63 4.44 2.85
C ARG A 130 1.42 3.62 1.59
N SER A 131 0.32 2.89 1.48
CA SER A 131 0.02 2.13 0.26
C SER A 131 -0.39 3.03 -0.90
N LEU A 132 -1.16 4.08 -0.63
CA LEU A 132 -1.62 5.04 -1.65
C LEU A 132 -0.48 5.86 -2.26
N ILE A 133 0.51 6.29 -1.45
CA ILE A 133 1.65 7.09 -1.92
C ILE A 133 2.52 6.34 -2.93
N GLN A 134 2.50 5.01 -2.90
CA GLN A 134 3.24 4.16 -3.83
C GLN A 134 2.70 4.21 -5.26
N GLU A 135 1.45 4.66 -5.47
CA GLU A 135 0.81 4.78 -6.79
C GLU A 135 0.93 3.48 -7.61
N SER A 136 0.63 2.36 -6.97
CA SER A 136 0.77 1.01 -7.52
C SER A 136 -0.32 0.68 -8.55
N ASN A 137 -0.04 -0.29 -9.43
CA ASN A 137 -1.01 -0.83 -10.40
C ASN A 137 -1.83 -1.99 -9.81
N ILE A 138 -1.26 -2.70 -8.83
CA ILE A 138 -1.90 -3.82 -8.14
C ILE A 138 -1.93 -3.49 -6.66
N LEU A 139 -3.12 -3.51 -6.07
CA LEU A 139 -3.35 -3.36 -4.64
C LEU A 139 -3.89 -4.67 -4.09
N LEU A 140 -3.16 -5.27 -3.18
CA LEU A 140 -3.59 -6.40 -2.38
C LEU A 140 -3.95 -5.88 -0.97
N ALA A 141 -5.07 -6.32 -0.41
CA ALA A 141 -5.50 -5.81 0.88
C ALA A 141 -6.09 -6.93 1.74
N ASP A 142 -5.50 -7.12 2.91
CA ASP A 142 -5.94 -8.07 3.92
C ASP A 142 -6.61 -7.31 5.06
N GLU A 143 -7.93 -7.42 5.17
CA GLU A 143 -8.78 -6.73 6.16
C GLU A 143 -8.49 -5.22 6.29
N PRO A 144 -8.45 -4.45 5.19
CA PRO A 144 -7.96 -3.06 5.18
C PRO A 144 -8.83 -2.09 5.97
N PHE A 145 -10.04 -2.49 6.36
CA PHE A 145 -11.01 -1.62 7.04
C PHE A 145 -11.15 -1.91 8.53
N ASN A 146 -10.36 -2.83 9.08
CA ASN A 146 -10.35 -3.10 10.52
C ASN A 146 -10.02 -1.82 11.29
N ASN A 147 -10.65 -1.66 12.46
CA ASN A 147 -10.48 -0.49 13.34
C ASN A 147 -10.83 0.87 12.72
N LEU A 148 -11.53 0.92 11.58
CA LEU A 148 -12.04 2.16 10.99
C LEU A 148 -13.50 2.40 11.39
N ASP A 149 -13.82 3.67 11.62
CA ASP A 149 -15.19 4.14 11.77
C ASP A 149 -15.99 3.84 10.48
N PRO A 150 -17.25 3.31 10.58
CA PRO A 150 -18.09 3.03 9.42
C PRO A 150 -18.23 4.18 8.42
N LYS A 151 -18.27 5.43 8.91
CA LYS A 151 -18.34 6.63 8.05
C LYS A 151 -17.06 6.84 7.23
N LEU A 152 -15.92 6.37 7.73
CA LEU A 152 -14.64 6.45 7.02
C LEU A 152 -14.45 5.33 6.02
N ILE A 153 -15.03 4.16 6.23
CA ILE A 153 -14.88 2.99 5.34
C ILE A 153 -15.21 3.35 3.89
N THR A 154 -16.36 3.99 3.65
CA THR A 154 -16.77 4.39 2.30
C THR A 154 -15.77 5.35 1.65
N THR A 155 -15.30 6.36 2.40
CA THR A 155 -14.30 7.31 1.90
C THR A 155 -12.99 6.62 1.55
N ILE A 156 -12.48 5.78 2.44
CA ILE A 156 -11.20 5.06 2.24
C ILE A 156 -11.31 4.04 1.11
N LYS A 157 -12.41 3.30 1.03
CA LYS A 157 -12.68 2.37 -0.08
C LYS A 157 -12.62 3.08 -1.43
N ASN A 158 -13.31 4.21 -1.57
CA ASN A 158 -13.29 4.97 -2.82
C ASN A 158 -11.88 5.47 -3.16
N LEU A 159 -11.13 5.97 -2.19
CA LEU A 159 -9.73 6.39 -2.40
C LEU A 159 -8.84 5.25 -2.90
N LEU A 160 -8.97 4.05 -2.34
CA LEU A 160 -8.21 2.88 -2.76
C LEU A 160 -8.56 2.48 -4.20
N LEU A 161 -9.85 2.45 -4.55
CA LEU A 161 -10.32 2.10 -5.88
C LEU A 161 -9.88 3.13 -6.93
N GLU A 162 -10.08 4.43 -6.66
CA GLU A 162 -9.67 5.51 -7.56
C GLU A 162 -8.15 5.55 -7.78
N ASN A 163 -7.35 5.24 -6.77
CA ASN A 163 -5.89 5.26 -6.89
C ASN A 163 -5.42 4.20 -7.90
N VAL A 164 -5.98 2.99 -7.84
CA VAL A 164 -5.66 1.91 -8.78
C VAL A 164 -6.12 2.24 -10.19
N ASP A 165 -7.34 2.75 -10.36
CA ASP A 165 -7.90 3.12 -11.66
C ASP A 165 -7.05 4.22 -12.34
N LYS A 166 -6.68 5.28 -11.62
CA LYS A 166 -5.82 6.36 -12.13
C LYS A 166 -4.44 5.87 -12.59
N ASN A 167 -3.87 4.89 -11.89
CA ASN A 167 -2.55 4.37 -12.23
C ASN A 167 -2.59 3.42 -13.43
N ASN A 168 -3.68 2.72 -13.62
CA ASN A 168 -3.89 1.85 -14.77
C ASN A 168 -4.16 2.66 -16.05
N THR A 169 -4.95 3.74 -16.00
CA THR A 169 -5.27 4.59 -17.17
C THR A 169 -4.06 5.38 -17.68
N LYS A 170 -3.13 5.78 -16.82
CA LYS A 170 -1.90 6.48 -17.22
C LYS A 170 -0.94 5.64 -18.06
N LYS A 171 -1.14 4.33 -18.15
CA LYS A 171 -0.23 3.37 -18.80
C LYS A 171 -0.84 2.58 -19.95
N SER A 172 -2.09 2.78 -20.30
CA SER A 172 -2.63 2.21 -21.53
C SER A 172 -1.95 2.91 -22.69
N PRO A 173 -1.15 2.23 -23.55
CA PRO A 173 -0.80 2.79 -24.84
C PRO A 173 -2.12 3.03 -25.56
N LYS A 174 -2.34 4.23 -26.07
CA LYS A 174 -3.42 4.49 -27.03
C LYS A 174 -3.15 3.57 -28.20
N THR A 175 -3.85 2.45 -28.27
CA THR A 175 -3.91 1.67 -29.49
C THR A 175 -4.65 2.54 -30.49
N ALA A 176 -3.90 3.24 -31.33
CA ALA A 176 -4.49 3.82 -32.50
C ALA A 176 -4.88 2.66 -33.42
N LEU A 177 -6.16 2.54 -33.71
CA LEU A 177 -6.68 1.83 -34.88
C LEU A 177 -6.36 2.64 -36.13
#